data_ad839a79063120cae128d82948d582ae
#
_entry.id   ad839a79063120cae128d82948d582ae
#
_cell.length_a   1.000
_cell.length_b   1.000
_cell.length_c   1.000
_cell.angle_alpha   90.00
_cell.angle_beta   90.00
_cell.angle_gamma   90.00
#
_symmetry.space_group_name_H-M   'P 1'
#
loop_
_entity.id
_entity.type
_entity.pdbx_description
1 polymer ?
#
loop_
_entity_poly.entity_id
_entity_poly.type
_entity_poly.pdbx_seq_one_letter_code
_entity_poly.pdbx_strand_id
1 'polypeptide(L)'
;MIQRFLLLSAFVLFSSIIGDTSRSLAVTNDPASIVGDLGGRAISVLQNGDTAAAKQEQFRQLFRQYFDVEACARFALGTYWRTATTLQRQEFVELYEDYVVVSYSTALRALGGASFGVLGSQSDREGVIVSSRVQINGGAPIRIDWRLNPTNHGYKVTDVIVNGISTASTQHSDLVSVIQRNNGQMPSLLVALREKNVSNGMRQ
;
A
#
# COMPACT_ATOMS: atom_id res chain seq x y z
N MET A 1 12.85 46.31 77.42
CA MET A 1 13.66 45.09 77.31
C MET A 1 13.09 44.28 76.13
N ILE A 2 13.79 44.35 75.00
CA ILE A 2 14.57 43.27 74.41
C ILE A 2 13.68 42.00 74.13
N GLN A 3 13.37 41.57 72.93
CA GLN A 3 14.33 40.93 72.02
C GLN A 3 13.71 40.70 70.62
N ARG A 4 14.53 40.95 69.62
CA ARG A 4 14.36 40.67 68.22
C ARG A 4 14.25 39.17 67.96
N PHE A 5 13.30 38.70 67.10
CA PHE A 5 13.45 37.45 66.39
C PHE A 5 13.17 37.66 64.89
N LEU A 6 14.21 37.46 64.10
CA LEU A 6 14.22 37.33 62.67
C LEU A 6 13.54 36.02 62.27
N LEU A 7 12.54 36.08 61.41
CA LEU A 7 12.02 34.92 60.69
C LEU A 7 12.46 35.04 59.25
N LEU A 8 13.44 34.18 58.84
CA LEU A 8 13.79 33.86 57.47
C LEU A 8 12.62 33.10 56.84
N SER A 9 11.92 33.70 55.89
CA SER A 9 11.00 33.00 55.01
C SER A 9 11.76 32.37 53.83
N ALA A 10 11.94 31.05 53.87
CA ALA A 10 12.45 30.26 52.77
C ALA A 10 11.36 30.16 51.67
N PHE A 11 11.60 30.88 50.59
CA PHE A 11 10.77 30.80 49.36
C PHE A 11 11.20 29.55 48.60
N VAL A 12 10.44 28.46 48.74
CA VAL A 12 10.62 27.25 47.94
C VAL A 12 9.98 27.47 46.56
N LEU A 13 10.85 27.75 45.57
CA LEU A 13 10.49 27.74 44.16
C LEU A 13 10.19 26.30 43.71
N PHE A 14 8.91 25.98 43.63
CA PHE A 14 8.44 24.74 42.99
C PHE A 14 8.48 24.95 41.47
N SER A 15 9.61 24.66 40.85
CA SER A 15 9.73 24.61 39.38
C SER A 15 8.93 23.40 38.87
N SER A 16 7.72 23.66 38.42
CA SER A 16 6.92 22.70 37.64
C SER A 16 7.60 22.47 36.30
N ILE A 17 8.35 21.38 36.17
CA ILE A 17 8.84 20.87 34.90
C ILE A 17 7.61 20.31 34.20
N ILE A 18 6.95 21.12 33.36
CA ILE A 18 5.99 20.64 32.36
C ILE A 18 6.82 19.92 31.32
N GLY A 19 6.97 18.62 31.48
CA GLY A 19 7.53 17.76 30.46
C GLY A 19 6.59 17.76 29.25
N ASP A 20 6.93 18.57 28.27
CA ASP A 20 6.31 18.52 26.94
C ASP A 20 6.67 17.17 26.32
N THR A 21 5.81 16.17 26.54
CA THR A 21 5.87 14.90 25.80
C THR A 21 5.40 15.19 24.38
N SER A 22 6.26 15.82 23.58
CA SER A 22 6.14 15.80 22.14
C SER A 22 6.16 14.34 21.72
N ARG A 23 4.96 13.75 21.56
CA ARG A 23 4.81 12.50 20.82
C ARG A 23 5.27 12.77 19.40
N SER A 24 6.56 12.60 19.18
CA SER A 24 7.10 12.40 17.85
C SER A 24 6.32 11.24 17.26
N LEU A 25 5.46 11.50 16.29
CA LEU A 25 4.92 10.48 15.41
C LEU A 25 6.14 9.97 14.64
N ALA A 26 6.89 9.07 15.26
CA ALA A 26 7.88 8.30 14.56
C ALA A 26 7.14 7.64 13.40
N VAL A 27 7.43 8.07 12.19
CA VAL A 27 7.05 7.31 10.98
C VAL A 27 7.60 5.90 11.23
N THR A 28 6.71 4.98 11.52
CA THR A 28 7.10 3.61 11.86
C THR A 28 7.66 3.00 10.59
N ASN A 29 8.98 2.89 10.49
CA ASN A 29 9.67 2.17 9.42
C ASN A 29 9.55 0.65 9.60
N ASP A 30 8.64 0.18 10.46
CA ASP A 30 8.39 -1.24 10.65
C ASP A 30 7.46 -1.77 9.55
N PRO A 31 7.93 -2.72 8.73
CA PRO A 31 7.13 -3.30 7.65
C PRO A 31 5.80 -3.90 8.10
N ALA A 32 5.76 -4.52 9.29
CA ALA A 32 4.53 -5.11 9.82
C ALA A 32 3.49 -4.04 10.14
N SER A 33 3.91 -2.91 10.71
CA SER A 33 3.04 -1.76 10.97
C SER A 33 2.52 -1.12 9.69
N ILE A 34 3.35 -1.02 8.65
CA ILE A 34 2.96 -0.50 7.33
C ILE A 34 1.83 -1.35 6.73
N VAL A 35 2.00 -2.68 6.75
CA VAL A 35 0.98 -3.62 6.24
C VAL A 35 -0.27 -3.62 7.13
N GLY A 36 -0.12 -3.48 8.44
CA GLY A 36 -1.25 -3.35 9.38
C GLY A 36 -2.11 -2.13 9.08
N ASP A 37 -1.47 -0.97 8.87
CA ASP A 37 -2.17 0.27 8.53
C ASP A 37 -2.84 0.19 7.15
N LEU A 38 -2.12 -0.30 6.13
CA LEU A 38 -2.68 -0.54 4.79
C LEU A 38 -3.92 -1.45 4.85
N GLY A 39 -3.82 -2.60 5.52
CA GLY A 39 -4.92 -3.57 5.62
C GLY A 39 -6.12 -3.00 6.38
N GLY A 40 -5.89 -2.32 7.50
CA GLY A 40 -6.93 -1.66 8.28
C GLY A 40 -7.68 -0.59 7.46
N ARG A 41 -6.96 0.26 6.74
CA ARG A 41 -7.56 1.28 5.87
C ARG A 41 -8.31 0.66 4.68
N ALA A 42 -7.77 -0.38 4.05
CA ALA A 42 -8.44 -1.08 2.97
C ALA A 42 -9.79 -1.66 3.44
N ILE A 43 -9.84 -2.32 4.59
CA ILE A 43 -11.09 -2.81 5.18
C ILE A 43 -12.05 -1.65 5.50
N SER A 44 -11.56 -0.55 6.08
CA SER A 44 -12.39 0.65 6.35
C SER A 44 -13.04 1.19 5.07
N VAL A 45 -12.30 1.29 3.97
CA VAL A 45 -12.83 1.73 2.66
C VAL A 45 -13.95 0.81 2.18
N LEU A 46 -13.80 -0.51 2.38
CA LEU A 46 -14.84 -1.46 1.98
C LEU A 46 -16.13 -1.35 2.81
N GLN A 47 -16.00 -1.03 4.10
CA GLN A 47 -17.11 -0.98 5.06
C GLN A 47 -17.83 0.37 5.10
N ASN A 48 -17.21 1.44 4.61
CA ASN A 48 -17.86 2.74 4.59
C ASN A 48 -19.04 2.77 3.60
N GLY A 49 -19.96 3.72 3.78
CA GLY A 49 -21.16 3.89 2.96
C GLY A 49 -20.92 4.62 1.63
N ASP A 50 -19.66 4.80 1.21
CA ASP A 50 -19.30 5.57 0.03
C ASP A 50 -19.71 4.89 -1.29
N THR A 51 -19.82 5.71 -2.34
CA THR A 51 -20.07 5.22 -3.70
C THR A 51 -18.91 4.37 -4.22
N ALA A 52 -19.17 3.55 -5.23
CA ALA A 52 -18.14 2.75 -5.88
C ALA A 52 -16.97 3.60 -6.41
N ALA A 53 -17.28 4.75 -7.00
CA ALA A 53 -16.28 5.69 -7.50
C ALA A 53 -15.41 6.29 -6.38
N ALA A 54 -16.04 6.68 -5.25
CA ALA A 54 -15.30 7.19 -4.10
C ALA A 54 -14.39 6.12 -3.48
N LYS A 55 -14.86 4.89 -3.35
CA LYS A 55 -14.05 3.75 -2.87
C LYS A 55 -12.87 3.47 -3.81
N GLN A 56 -13.10 3.53 -5.12
CA GLN A 56 -12.03 3.34 -6.10
C GLN A 56 -10.95 4.41 -5.98
N GLU A 57 -11.32 5.67 -5.78
CA GLU A 57 -10.36 6.76 -5.56
C GLU A 57 -9.59 6.57 -4.23
N GLN A 58 -10.26 6.14 -3.17
CA GLN A 58 -9.61 5.83 -1.90
C GLN A 58 -8.61 4.67 -2.06
N PHE A 59 -8.93 3.63 -2.84
CA PHE A 59 -7.97 2.57 -3.18
C PHE A 59 -6.80 3.07 -4.02
N ARG A 60 -7.02 4.01 -4.95
CA ARG A 60 -5.94 4.66 -5.70
C ARG A 60 -4.97 5.37 -4.76
N GLN A 61 -5.49 6.12 -3.79
CA GLN A 61 -4.67 6.80 -2.79
C GLN A 61 -3.88 5.81 -1.93
N LEU A 62 -4.50 4.71 -1.48
CA LEU A 62 -3.80 3.64 -0.77
C LEU A 62 -2.70 3.02 -1.64
N PHE A 63 -2.98 2.74 -2.91
CA PHE A 63 -1.99 2.17 -3.82
C PHE A 63 -0.78 3.10 -3.98
N ARG A 64 -0.98 4.39 -4.23
CA ARG A 64 0.11 5.38 -4.31
C ARG A 64 0.87 5.56 -3.00
N GLN A 65 0.17 5.49 -1.87
CA GLN A 65 0.78 5.69 -0.55
C GLN A 65 1.66 4.52 -0.12
N TYR A 66 1.23 3.28 -0.33
CA TYR A 66 1.88 2.10 0.22
C TYR A 66 2.71 1.30 -0.78
N PHE A 67 2.43 1.41 -2.07
CA PHE A 67 3.15 0.66 -3.10
C PHE A 67 4.22 1.50 -3.78
N ASP A 68 5.27 0.84 -4.25
CA ASP A 68 6.20 1.40 -5.24
C ASP A 68 5.61 1.16 -6.64
N VAL A 69 4.74 2.10 -7.06
CA VAL A 69 3.98 1.96 -8.32
C VAL A 69 4.92 1.81 -9.52
N GLU A 70 6.02 2.58 -9.55
CA GLU A 70 6.98 2.50 -10.65
C GLU A 70 7.73 1.16 -10.66
N ALA A 71 8.16 0.66 -9.49
CA ALA A 71 8.81 -0.64 -9.40
C ALA A 71 7.86 -1.78 -9.80
N CYS A 72 6.57 -1.73 -9.37
CA CYS A 72 5.55 -2.68 -9.80
C CYS A 72 5.33 -2.64 -11.31
N ALA A 73 5.19 -1.46 -11.90
CA ALA A 73 5.03 -1.28 -13.34
C ALA A 73 6.25 -1.77 -14.12
N ARG A 74 7.45 -1.46 -13.64
CA ARG A 74 8.71 -1.94 -14.23
C ARG A 74 8.79 -3.46 -14.22
N PHE A 75 8.44 -4.09 -13.11
CA PHE A 75 8.40 -5.55 -13.00
C PHE A 75 7.37 -6.14 -13.97
N ALA A 76 6.18 -5.56 -14.06
CA ALA A 76 5.10 -6.00 -14.93
C ALA A 76 5.47 -5.99 -16.41
N LEU A 77 6.29 -5.04 -16.89
CA LEU A 77 6.83 -5.01 -18.26
C LEU A 77 8.06 -5.90 -18.47
N GLY A 78 8.81 -6.20 -17.42
CA GLY A 78 10.04 -6.99 -17.52
C GLY A 78 11.04 -6.40 -18.52
N THR A 79 11.46 -7.21 -19.49
CA THR A 79 12.46 -6.77 -20.50
C THR A 79 11.98 -5.64 -21.39
N TYR A 80 10.65 -5.53 -21.62
CA TYR A 80 10.07 -4.47 -22.45
C TYR A 80 10.20 -3.08 -21.82
N TRP A 81 10.38 -3.00 -20.49
CA TRP A 81 10.69 -1.72 -19.84
C TRP A 81 11.94 -1.05 -20.42
N ARG A 82 12.98 -1.84 -20.76
CA ARG A 82 14.24 -1.29 -21.28
C ARG A 82 14.12 -0.79 -22.71
N THR A 83 13.26 -1.42 -23.52
CA THR A 83 13.07 -1.07 -24.93
C THR A 83 12.01 0.01 -25.16
N ALA A 84 11.12 0.23 -24.16
CA ALA A 84 10.11 1.29 -24.20
C ALA A 84 10.77 2.68 -24.13
N THR A 85 10.22 3.64 -24.89
CA THR A 85 10.61 5.06 -24.81
C THR A 85 10.19 5.66 -23.47
N THR A 86 10.75 6.82 -23.11
CA THR A 86 10.37 7.53 -21.87
C THR A 86 8.87 7.84 -21.83
N LEU A 87 8.29 8.31 -22.94
CA LEU A 87 6.86 8.60 -23.04
C LEU A 87 6.00 7.34 -22.86
N GLN A 88 6.41 6.22 -23.47
CA GLN A 88 5.71 4.94 -23.31
C GLN A 88 5.77 4.43 -21.87
N ARG A 89 6.89 4.60 -21.17
CA ARG A 89 6.99 4.23 -19.74
C ARG A 89 6.08 5.08 -18.88
N GLN A 90 6.08 6.41 -19.09
CA GLN A 90 5.22 7.33 -18.34
C GLN A 90 3.75 6.97 -18.52
N GLU A 91 3.32 6.86 -19.77
CA GLU A 91 1.94 6.47 -20.09
C GLU A 91 1.57 5.08 -19.53
N PHE A 92 2.51 4.12 -19.63
CA PHE A 92 2.28 2.79 -19.08
C PHE A 92 2.07 2.81 -17.56
N VAL A 93 2.85 3.59 -16.80
CA VAL A 93 2.69 3.69 -15.34
C VAL A 93 1.29 4.20 -14.99
N GLU A 94 0.78 5.20 -15.68
CA GLU A 94 -0.57 5.74 -15.47
C GLU A 94 -1.65 4.69 -15.78
N LEU A 95 -1.56 4.04 -16.94
CA LEU A 95 -2.51 3.01 -17.36
C LEU A 95 -2.45 1.75 -16.49
N TYR A 96 -1.27 1.40 -15.99
CA TYR A 96 -1.07 0.28 -15.08
C TYR A 96 -1.69 0.56 -13.70
N GLU A 97 -1.53 1.78 -13.19
CA GLU A 97 -2.19 2.19 -11.95
C GLU A 97 -3.71 2.06 -12.08
N ASP A 98 -4.28 2.60 -13.15
CA ASP A 98 -5.72 2.47 -13.44
C ASP A 98 -6.16 1.00 -13.52
N TYR A 99 -5.40 0.20 -14.25
CA TYR A 99 -5.66 -1.23 -14.39
C TYR A 99 -5.68 -1.97 -13.05
N VAL A 100 -4.69 -1.71 -12.19
CA VAL A 100 -4.61 -2.31 -10.85
C VAL A 100 -5.78 -1.85 -10.00
N VAL A 101 -6.02 -0.54 -9.89
CA VAL A 101 -7.09 0.02 -9.05
C VAL A 101 -8.45 -0.51 -9.47
N VAL A 102 -8.77 -0.50 -10.76
CA VAL A 102 -10.07 -0.97 -11.27
C VAL A 102 -10.23 -2.48 -11.08
N SER A 103 -9.20 -3.28 -11.37
CA SER A 103 -9.26 -4.74 -11.27
C SER A 103 -9.44 -5.20 -9.82
N TYR A 104 -8.70 -4.60 -8.89
CA TYR A 104 -8.73 -5.04 -7.49
C TYR A 104 -9.83 -4.39 -6.67
N SER A 105 -10.27 -3.16 -6.97
CA SER A 105 -11.43 -2.57 -6.29
C SER A 105 -12.69 -3.44 -6.45
N THR A 106 -12.86 -4.09 -7.59
CA THR A 106 -13.97 -5.03 -7.83
C THR A 106 -13.80 -6.32 -7.02
N ALA A 107 -12.60 -6.91 -7.01
CA ALA A 107 -12.32 -8.13 -6.26
C ALA A 107 -12.46 -7.93 -4.75
N LEU A 108 -12.01 -6.78 -4.24
CA LEU A 108 -12.06 -6.45 -2.82
C LEU A 108 -13.49 -6.25 -2.29
N ARG A 109 -14.49 -5.95 -3.13
CA ARG A 109 -15.90 -5.86 -2.70
C ARG A 109 -16.40 -7.15 -2.02
N ALA A 110 -15.89 -8.31 -2.44
CA ALA A 110 -16.21 -9.59 -1.83
C ALA A 110 -15.71 -9.72 -0.38
N LEU A 111 -14.82 -8.83 0.07
CA LEU A 111 -14.27 -8.80 1.43
C LEU A 111 -15.06 -7.90 2.39
N GLY A 112 -16.25 -7.43 2.01
CA GLY A 112 -17.13 -6.67 2.90
C GLY A 112 -17.43 -7.46 4.18
N GLY A 113 -17.16 -6.85 5.35
CA GLY A 113 -17.29 -7.51 6.66
C GLY A 113 -16.13 -8.43 7.07
N ALA A 114 -15.05 -8.50 6.28
CA ALA A 114 -13.85 -9.23 6.65
C ALA A 114 -13.07 -8.52 7.76
N SER A 115 -12.28 -9.29 8.51
CA SER A 115 -11.26 -8.77 9.42
C SER A 115 -9.87 -9.03 8.83
N PHE A 116 -8.92 -8.14 9.16
CA PHE A 116 -7.52 -8.21 8.74
C PHE A 116 -6.62 -8.30 9.95
N GLY A 117 -5.60 -9.13 9.89
CA GLY A 117 -4.60 -9.25 10.96
C GLY A 117 -3.23 -9.63 10.43
N VAL A 118 -2.19 -8.93 10.90
CA VAL A 118 -0.79 -9.26 10.63
C VAL A 118 -0.39 -10.45 11.49
N LEU A 119 0.33 -11.41 10.91
CA LEU A 119 0.80 -12.62 11.56
C LEU A 119 2.27 -12.53 11.97
N GLY A 120 3.07 -11.73 11.22
CA GLY A 120 4.49 -11.55 11.49
C GLY A 120 5.23 -11.09 10.23
N SER A 121 6.53 -10.88 10.37
CA SER A 121 7.41 -10.49 9.27
C SER A 121 8.72 -11.28 9.31
N GLN A 122 9.32 -11.50 8.14
CA GLN A 122 10.65 -12.09 8.00
C GLN A 122 11.43 -11.38 6.89
N SER A 123 12.73 -11.19 7.12
CA SER A 123 13.62 -10.66 6.07
C SER A 123 13.87 -11.72 5.01
N ASP A 124 13.96 -11.31 3.77
CA ASP A 124 14.47 -12.11 2.66
C ASP A 124 15.66 -11.41 1.97
N ARG A 125 16.11 -11.93 0.83
CA ARG A 125 17.31 -11.38 0.14
C ARG A 125 17.11 -9.98 -0.42
N GLU A 126 15.87 -9.60 -0.72
CA GLU A 126 15.53 -8.37 -1.43
C GLU A 126 14.80 -7.36 -0.55
N GLY A 127 14.31 -7.78 0.62
CA GLY A 127 13.55 -6.91 1.51
C GLY A 127 12.92 -7.66 2.67
N VAL A 128 11.62 -7.47 2.87
CA VAL A 128 10.86 -8.08 3.95
C VAL A 128 9.56 -8.67 3.41
N ILE A 129 9.22 -9.87 3.86
CA ILE A 129 7.90 -10.46 3.67
C ILE A 129 7.11 -10.29 4.97
N VAL A 130 5.96 -9.62 4.88
CA VAL A 130 4.99 -9.54 5.97
C VAL A 130 3.84 -10.48 5.67
N SER A 131 3.56 -11.40 6.58
CA SER A 131 2.43 -12.32 6.47
C SER A 131 1.20 -11.76 7.17
N SER A 132 0.06 -11.88 6.54
CA SER A 132 -1.23 -11.47 7.09
C SER A 132 -2.34 -12.48 6.77
N ARG A 133 -3.48 -12.29 7.42
CA ARG A 133 -4.67 -13.10 7.22
C ARG A 133 -5.89 -12.20 7.07
N VAL A 134 -6.71 -12.48 6.08
CA VAL A 134 -8.05 -11.93 5.92
C VAL A 134 -9.05 -13.02 6.31
N GLN A 135 -9.94 -12.73 7.25
CA GLN A 135 -11.01 -13.62 7.69
C GLN A 135 -12.35 -13.08 7.23
N ILE A 136 -13.01 -13.79 6.33
CA ILE A 136 -14.37 -13.50 5.89
C ILE A 136 -15.32 -14.29 6.79
N ASN A 137 -16.45 -13.70 7.20
CA ASN A 137 -17.44 -14.34 8.05
C ASN A 137 -17.92 -15.66 7.41
N GLY A 138 -17.76 -16.78 8.14
CA GLY A 138 -18.16 -18.11 7.71
C GLY A 138 -17.27 -18.77 6.66
N GLY A 139 -16.23 -18.10 6.16
CA GLY A 139 -15.30 -18.63 5.14
C GLY A 139 -13.97 -19.10 5.73
N ALA A 140 -13.19 -19.81 4.93
CA ALA A 140 -11.81 -20.13 5.26
C ALA A 140 -10.95 -18.86 5.22
N PRO A 141 -9.96 -18.72 6.13
CA PRO A 141 -9.05 -17.58 6.12
C PRO A 141 -8.20 -17.55 4.86
N ILE A 142 -8.02 -16.36 4.29
CA ILE A 142 -7.15 -16.12 3.14
C ILE A 142 -5.80 -15.63 3.67
N ARG A 143 -4.71 -16.33 3.33
CA ARG A 143 -3.35 -15.87 3.62
C ARG A 143 -2.90 -14.89 2.55
N ILE A 144 -2.36 -13.77 2.98
CA ILE A 144 -1.74 -12.76 2.12
C ILE A 144 -0.34 -12.46 2.66
N ASP A 145 0.66 -12.67 1.82
CA ASP A 145 2.04 -12.29 2.08
C ASP A 145 2.37 -11.06 1.24
N TRP A 146 2.96 -10.05 1.86
CA TRP A 146 3.30 -8.76 1.27
C TRP A 146 4.82 -8.67 1.15
N ARG A 147 5.32 -8.48 -0.05
CA ARG A 147 6.74 -8.18 -0.26
C ARG A 147 6.95 -6.69 -0.18
N LEU A 148 7.83 -6.25 0.70
CA LEU A 148 8.21 -4.85 0.86
C LEU A 148 9.70 -4.69 0.60
N ASN A 149 10.03 -3.70 -0.21
CA ASN A 149 11.42 -3.33 -0.47
C ASN A 149 11.74 -2.00 0.22
N PRO A 150 12.99 -1.83 0.72
CA PRO A 150 13.42 -0.57 1.31
C PRO A 150 13.53 0.52 0.24
N THR A 151 13.14 1.73 0.61
CA THR A 151 13.28 2.95 -0.19
C THR A 151 13.94 4.04 0.67
N ASN A 152 14.25 5.19 0.08
CA ASN A 152 14.80 6.34 0.82
C ASN A 152 13.83 6.90 1.88
N HIS A 153 12.54 6.52 1.82
CA HIS A 153 11.49 7.00 2.70
C HIS A 153 10.82 5.88 3.51
N GLY A 154 11.53 4.78 3.76
CA GLY A 154 11.00 3.61 4.45
C GLY A 154 10.72 2.46 3.48
N TYR A 155 9.74 1.61 3.81
CA TYR A 155 9.40 0.45 2.99
C TYR A 155 8.18 0.71 2.10
N LYS A 156 8.18 0.12 0.90
CA LYS A 156 7.05 0.12 -0.03
C LYS A 156 6.74 -1.31 -0.48
N VAL A 157 5.46 -1.58 -0.66
CA VAL A 157 4.99 -2.87 -1.19
C VAL A 157 5.33 -2.96 -2.68
N THR A 158 5.91 -4.09 -3.09
CA THR A 158 6.26 -4.38 -4.49
C THR A 158 5.57 -5.64 -5.03
N ASP A 159 5.01 -6.49 -4.15
CA ASP A 159 4.19 -7.63 -4.54
C ASP A 159 3.19 -8.01 -3.45
N VAL A 160 2.06 -8.56 -3.86
CA VAL A 160 1.05 -9.17 -2.99
C VAL A 160 0.89 -10.63 -3.41
N ILE A 161 1.10 -11.53 -2.47
CA ILE A 161 1.08 -12.98 -2.70
C ILE A 161 -0.15 -13.54 -1.99
N VAL A 162 -1.15 -13.97 -2.75
CA VAL A 162 -2.42 -14.49 -2.22
C VAL A 162 -2.41 -16.01 -2.30
N ASN A 163 -2.48 -16.69 -1.17
CA ASN A 163 -2.40 -18.16 -1.08
C ASN A 163 -1.21 -18.75 -1.86
N GLY A 164 -0.05 -18.08 -1.82
CA GLY A 164 1.17 -18.50 -2.49
C GLY A 164 1.30 -18.07 -3.96
N ILE A 165 0.31 -17.38 -4.52
CA ILE A 165 0.34 -16.89 -5.91
C ILE A 165 0.69 -15.40 -5.93
N SER A 166 1.84 -15.05 -6.55
CA SER A 166 2.28 -13.66 -6.73
C SER A 166 1.41 -12.92 -7.73
N THR A 167 0.83 -11.79 -7.30
CA THR A 167 0.03 -10.94 -8.20
C THR A 167 0.92 -10.23 -9.21
N ALA A 168 2.13 -9.83 -8.82
CA ALA A 168 3.09 -9.21 -9.72
C ALA A 168 3.50 -10.16 -10.86
N SER A 169 3.78 -11.44 -10.55
CA SER A 169 4.13 -12.45 -11.57
C SER A 169 2.96 -12.75 -12.50
N THR A 170 1.72 -12.80 -11.98
CA THR A 170 0.53 -12.99 -12.79
C THR A 170 0.34 -11.81 -13.75
N GLN A 171 0.42 -10.58 -13.26
CA GLN A 171 0.32 -9.37 -14.08
C GLN A 171 1.43 -9.32 -15.15
N HIS A 172 2.67 -9.65 -14.77
CA HIS A 172 3.78 -9.74 -15.73
C HIS A 172 3.44 -10.69 -16.88
N SER A 173 3.00 -11.90 -16.57
CA SER A 173 2.66 -12.91 -17.59
C SER A 173 1.53 -12.43 -18.49
N ASP A 174 0.48 -11.84 -17.93
CA ASP A 174 -0.68 -11.34 -18.67
C ASP A 174 -0.28 -10.19 -19.63
N LEU A 175 0.43 -9.17 -19.12
CA LEU A 175 0.78 -7.99 -19.89
C LEU A 175 1.83 -8.29 -20.97
N VAL A 176 2.85 -9.09 -20.63
CA VAL A 176 3.85 -9.53 -21.60
C VAL A 176 3.22 -10.38 -22.69
N SER A 177 2.25 -11.22 -22.39
CA SER A 177 1.54 -12.02 -23.40
C SER A 177 0.78 -11.15 -24.41
N VAL A 178 0.26 -9.99 -24.01
CA VAL A 178 -0.36 -9.02 -24.93
C VAL A 178 0.69 -8.46 -25.91
N ILE A 179 1.85 -8.06 -25.41
CA ILE A 179 2.93 -7.53 -26.24
C ILE A 179 3.41 -8.60 -27.22
N GLN A 180 3.63 -9.84 -26.76
CA GLN A 180 4.12 -10.94 -27.59
C GLN A 180 3.15 -11.30 -28.72
N ARG A 181 1.84 -11.36 -28.42
CA ARG A 181 0.80 -11.60 -29.44
C ARG A 181 0.70 -10.49 -30.48
N ASN A 182 1.26 -9.32 -30.22
CA ASN A 182 1.29 -8.16 -31.09
C ASN A 182 2.72 -7.86 -31.60
N ASN A 183 3.48 -8.87 -31.96
CA ASN A 183 4.83 -8.78 -32.54
C ASN A 183 5.83 -8.01 -31.68
N GLY A 184 5.72 -8.06 -30.36
CA GLY A 184 6.60 -7.37 -29.42
C GLY A 184 6.39 -5.87 -29.32
N GLN A 185 5.28 -5.34 -29.82
CA GLN A 185 5.02 -3.91 -29.91
C GLN A 185 4.36 -3.36 -28.64
N MET A 186 5.09 -2.51 -27.92
CA MET A 186 4.61 -1.82 -26.72
C MET A 186 3.33 -0.97 -26.95
N PRO A 187 3.14 -0.23 -28.07
CA PRO A 187 1.91 0.52 -28.31
C PRO A 187 0.64 -0.33 -28.24
N SER A 188 0.68 -1.60 -28.66
CA SER A 188 -0.48 -2.49 -28.61
C SER A 188 -0.94 -2.78 -27.18
N LEU A 189 -0.02 -2.87 -26.22
CA LEU A 189 -0.35 -2.99 -24.82
C LEU A 189 -1.01 -1.71 -24.28
N LEU A 190 -0.49 -0.54 -24.64
CA LEU A 190 -1.07 0.73 -24.21
C LEU A 190 -2.53 0.88 -24.69
N VAL A 191 -2.81 0.52 -25.93
CA VAL A 191 -4.17 0.49 -26.47
C VAL A 191 -5.05 -0.50 -25.70
N ALA A 192 -4.59 -1.72 -25.50
CA ALA A 192 -5.36 -2.74 -24.78
C ALA A 192 -5.66 -2.35 -23.32
N LEU A 193 -4.74 -1.68 -22.64
CA LEU A 193 -4.97 -1.18 -21.28
C LEU A 193 -5.99 -0.05 -21.25
N ARG A 194 -5.94 0.92 -22.19
CA ARG A 194 -6.97 1.98 -22.28
C ARG A 194 -8.35 1.38 -22.47
N GLU A 195 -8.51 0.46 -23.41
CA GLU A 195 -9.80 -0.22 -23.69
C GLU A 195 -10.30 -0.99 -22.46
N LYS A 196 -9.41 -1.73 -21.78
CA LYS A 196 -9.75 -2.49 -20.59
C LYS A 196 -10.17 -1.60 -19.43
N ASN A 197 -9.46 -0.50 -19.19
CA ASN A 197 -9.77 0.45 -18.13
C ASN A 197 -11.13 1.12 -18.34
N VAL A 198 -11.42 1.52 -19.59
CA VAL A 198 -12.73 2.07 -19.96
C VAL A 198 -13.85 1.02 -19.78
N SER A 199 -13.66 -0.19 -20.28
CA SER A 199 -14.68 -1.25 -20.18
C SER A 199 -14.98 -1.67 -18.74
N ASN A 200 -13.98 -1.70 -17.88
CA ASN A 200 -14.14 -2.02 -16.47
C ASN A 200 -14.76 -0.84 -15.70
N GLY A 201 -14.41 0.41 -16.04
CA GLY A 201 -15.00 1.62 -15.45
C GLY A 201 -16.48 1.79 -15.78
N MET A 202 -16.93 1.33 -16.95
CA MET A 202 -18.35 1.37 -17.36
C MET A 202 -19.22 0.26 -16.73
N ARG A 203 -18.63 -0.76 -16.14
CA ARG A 203 -19.36 -1.86 -15.46
C ARG A 203 -19.58 -1.64 -13.96
N GLN A 204 -19.18 -0.48 -13.45
CA GLN A 204 -19.33 -0.07 -12.06
C GLN A 204 -20.49 0.90 -11.90
#